data_16109d2b0dd7f0381cd8e8e9f6313075
#
_entry.id   16109d2b0dd7f0381cd8e8e9f6313075
#
_cell.length_a   1.000
_cell.length_b   1.000
_cell.length_c   1.000
_cell.angle_alpha   90.00
_cell.angle_beta   90.00
_cell.angle_gamma   90.00
#
_symmetry.space_group_name_H-M   'P 1'
#
loop_
_entity.id
_entity.type
_entity.pdbx_description
1 polymer ?
#
loop_
_entity_poly.entity_id
_entity_poly.type
_entity_poly.pdbx_seq_one_letter_code
_entity_poly.pdbx_strand_id
1 'polypeptide(L)'
;MTCLERRVGGWRGGSTAGIWALTTHGARTLTGRATRQRNQAVSTSFLAHLLAVTETRTIIDETVRQLPGTTATVTTEPDCWRSHLGTAGQHLTLRPDLHAVVTSPGHQDHYFIEVDRDTENPARVITTCHRYQAYYATGIEQQAGGVFPVTLWIVPHDRRQRQRQLQRYLADQPSLNPHLFTVTTQQQLAEIIRDGSPATDQAEEELS
;
A
#
# COMPACT_ATOMS: atom_id res chain seq x y z
N MET A 1 -3.63 25.07 -8.42
CA MET A 1 -4.49 24.00 -7.86
C MET A 1 -5.88 24.17 -8.46
N THR A 2 -6.59 23.06 -8.68
CA THR A 2 -7.99 23.03 -9.13
C THR A 2 -8.82 22.25 -8.12
N CYS A 3 -10.05 22.70 -7.86
CA CYS A 3 -10.97 21.99 -6.98
C CYS A 3 -11.59 20.82 -7.74
N LEU A 4 -11.45 19.60 -7.25
CA LEU A 4 -12.03 18.41 -7.84
C LEU A 4 -13.45 18.14 -7.31
N GLU A 5 -13.67 18.38 -6.03
CA GLU A 5 -14.94 18.14 -5.36
C GLU A 5 -15.12 19.12 -4.21
N ARG A 6 -16.34 19.67 -4.11
CA ARG A 6 -16.80 20.39 -2.93
C ARG A 6 -17.85 19.55 -2.25
N ARG A 7 -17.54 19.07 -1.06
CA ARG A 7 -18.52 18.39 -0.22
C ARG A 7 -19.43 19.45 0.39
N VAL A 8 -20.74 19.27 0.22
CA VAL A 8 -21.74 20.12 0.86
C VAL A 8 -21.98 19.60 2.28
N GLY A 9 -21.55 20.35 3.28
CA GLY A 9 -21.89 20.07 4.68
C GLY A 9 -23.37 20.34 4.91
N GLY A 10 -24.05 19.47 5.65
CA GLY A 10 -25.42 19.72 6.09
C GLY A 10 -25.50 20.90 7.06
N TRP A 11 -26.71 21.41 7.33
CA TRP A 11 -27.00 22.58 8.18
C TRP A 11 -26.25 22.62 9.54
N ARG A 12 -25.86 21.47 10.09
CA ARG A 12 -25.10 21.34 11.35
C ARG A 12 -23.63 20.95 11.19
N GLY A 13 -23.13 20.72 9.97
CA GLY A 13 -21.83 20.12 9.72
C GLY A 13 -20.71 21.09 9.28
N GLY A 14 -20.99 22.38 9.14
CA GLY A 14 -20.02 23.34 8.61
C GLY A 14 -19.63 23.05 7.13
N SER A 15 -18.76 23.86 6.55
CA SER A 15 -18.19 23.56 5.23
C SER A 15 -17.13 22.48 5.38
N THR A 16 -17.35 21.32 4.76
CA THR A 16 -16.32 20.28 4.68
C THR A 16 -15.18 20.72 3.77
N ALA A 17 -13.97 20.28 4.07
CA ALA A 17 -12.78 20.55 3.25
C ALA A 17 -13.01 20.11 1.80
N GLY A 18 -12.72 20.97 0.84
CA GLY A 18 -12.75 20.64 -0.58
C GLY A 18 -11.58 19.75 -0.95
N ILE A 19 -11.77 18.89 -1.95
CA ILE A 19 -10.70 18.08 -2.53
C ILE A 19 -10.07 18.88 -3.66
N TRP A 20 -8.75 19.07 -3.59
CA TRP A 20 -7.98 19.89 -4.51
C TRP A 20 -6.91 19.04 -5.20
N ALA A 21 -6.69 19.29 -6.48
CA ALA A 21 -5.57 18.73 -7.22
C ALA A 21 -4.65 19.82 -7.75
N LEU A 22 -3.41 19.44 -8.05
CA LEU A 22 -2.50 20.29 -8.77
C LEU A 22 -2.99 20.45 -10.21
N THR A 23 -2.90 21.68 -10.73
CA THR A 23 -3.03 21.91 -12.17
C THR A 23 -1.78 21.37 -12.87
N THR A 24 -1.84 21.17 -14.19
CA THR A 24 -0.67 20.81 -15.00
C THR A 24 0.52 21.74 -14.75
N HIS A 25 0.26 23.05 -14.62
CA HIS A 25 1.28 24.03 -14.29
C HIS A 25 1.88 23.80 -12.89
N GLY A 26 1.04 23.62 -11.86
CA GLY A 26 1.50 23.34 -10.50
C GLY A 26 2.31 22.05 -10.41
N ALA A 27 1.88 20.99 -11.11
CA ALA A 27 2.64 19.74 -11.17
C ALA A 27 4.02 19.92 -11.83
N ARG A 28 4.10 20.66 -12.94
CA ARG A 28 5.37 20.99 -13.61
C ARG A 28 6.30 21.80 -12.71
N THR A 29 5.76 22.78 -11.99
CA THR A 29 6.55 23.59 -11.06
C THR A 29 7.18 22.76 -9.95
N LEU A 30 6.45 21.77 -9.41
CA LEU A 30 6.93 20.94 -8.32
C LEU A 30 7.89 19.83 -8.80
N THR A 31 7.64 19.22 -9.94
CA THR A 31 8.40 18.03 -10.41
C THR A 31 9.52 18.40 -11.36
N GLY A 32 9.55 19.60 -11.92
CA GLY A 32 10.46 20.02 -13.00
C GLY A 32 10.25 19.26 -14.33
N ARG A 33 9.27 18.35 -14.39
CA ARG A 33 9.01 17.49 -15.57
C ARG A 33 7.87 18.05 -16.42
N ALA A 34 7.98 17.90 -17.75
CA ALA A 34 6.92 18.25 -18.70
C ALA A 34 5.79 17.22 -18.66
N THR A 35 5.03 17.19 -17.56
CA THR A 35 3.86 16.32 -17.43
C THR A 35 2.66 16.90 -18.14
N ARG A 36 1.98 16.08 -18.95
CA ARG A 36 0.69 16.42 -19.56
C ARG A 36 -0.41 15.76 -18.74
N GLN A 37 -0.93 16.48 -17.76
CA GLN A 37 -2.07 16.02 -16.98
C GLN A 37 -3.32 16.11 -17.86
N ARG A 38 -3.93 14.98 -18.19
CA ARG A 38 -5.26 14.98 -18.80
C ARG A 38 -6.27 15.36 -17.72
N ASN A 39 -7.07 16.39 -17.96
CA ASN A 39 -8.27 16.68 -17.19
C ASN A 39 -9.34 15.60 -17.48
N GLN A 40 -9.11 14.38 -17.00
CA GLN A 40 -10.16 13.38 -16.99
C GLN A 40 -10.98 13.58 -15.72
N ALA A 41 -12.30 13.58 -15.83
CA ALA A 41 -13.18 13.51 -14.70
C ALA A 41 -12.81 12.26 -13.90
N VAL A 42 -12.20 12.47 -12.74
CA VAL A 42 -11.78 11.38 -11.85
C VAL A 42 -13.06 10.81 -11.24
N SER A 43 -13.31 9.51 -11.41
CA SER A 43 -14.47 8.88 -10.76
C SER A 43 -14.36 9.02 -9.24
N THR A 44 -15.50 9.18 -8.57
CA THR A 44 -15.53 9.31 -7.10
C THR A 44 -14.88 8.11 -6.40
N SER A 45 -15.02 6.91 -6.97
CA SER A 45 -14.38 5.69 -6.46
C SER A 45 -12.86 5.76 -6.58
N PHE A 46 -12.34 6.19 -7.72
CA PHE A 46 -10.90 6.33 -7.94
C PHE A 46 -10.31 7.45 -7.06
N LEU A 47 -11.00 8.58 -6.94
CA LEU A 47 -10.57 9.67 -6.06
C LEU A 47 -10.48 9.23 -4.60
N ALA A 48 -11.49 8.49 -4.14
CA ALA A 48 -11.50 7.99 -2.79
C ALA A 48 -10.40 6.93 -2.53
N HIS A 49 -10.02 6.14 -3.55
CA HIS A 49 -8.86 5.25 -3.45
C HIS A 49 -7.55 6.06 -3.35
N LEU A 50 -7.34 7.04 -4.21
CA LEU A 50 -6.18 7.91 -4.14
C LEU A 50 -6.03 8.61 -2.77
N LEU A 51 -7.14 9.04 -2.17
CA LEU A 51 -7.12 9.64 -0.84
C LEU A 51 -6.72 8.63 0.23
N ALA A 52 -7.22 7.39 0.15
CA ALA A 52 -6.86 6.34 1.10
C ALA A 52 -5.39 5.92 0.97
N VAL A 53 -4.85 5.84 -0.26
CA VAL A 53 -3.41 5.61 -0.51
C VAL A 53 -2.56 6.77 0.05
N THR A 54 -3.00 8.01 -0.15
CA THR A 54 -2.30 9.20 0.38
C THR A 54 -2.33 9.21 1.91
N GLU A 55 -3.46 8.88 2.52
CA GLU A 55 -3.60 8.77 3.97
C GLU A 55 -2.68 7.69 4.54
N THR A 56 -2.63 6.52 3.90
CA THR A 56 -1.72 5.42 4.27
C THR A 56 -0.26 5.88 4.25
N ARG A 57 0.16 6.57 3.19
CA ARG A 57 1.50 7.16 3.11
C ARG A 57 1.74 8.17 4.22
N THR A 58 0.78 9.05 4.50
CA THR A 58 0.91 10.06 5.56
C THR A 58 1.09 9.42 6.93
N ILE A 59 0.37 8.33 7.23
CA ILE A 59 0.54 7.57 8.48
C ILE A 59 1.97 7.04 8.60
N ILE A 60 2.54 6.48 7.53
CA ILE A 60 3.93 6.00 7.53
C ILE A 60 4.89 7.16 7.81
N ASP A 61 4.78 8.25 7.05
CA ASP A 61 5.65 9.43 7.17
C ASP A 61 5.56 10.08 8.56
N GLU A 62 4.37 10.14 9.16
CA GLU A 62 4.15 10.70 10.50
C GLU A 62 4.68 9.78 11.60
N THR A 63 4.47 8.47 11.46
CA THR A 63 4.97 7.49 12.43
C THR A 63 6.50 7.50 12.48
N VAL A 64 7.15 7.44 11.32
CA VAL A 64 8.61 7.44 11.23
C VAL A 64 9.23 8.72 11.80
N ARG A 65 8.60 9.89 11.59
CA ARG A 65 9.09 11.15 12.20
C ARG A 65 9.09 11.14 13.73
N GLN A 66 8.30 10.29 14.36
CA GLN A 66 8.24 10.16 15.82
C GLN A 66 9.27 9.16 16.36
N LEU A 67 9.92 8.38 15.47
CA LEU A 67 10.86 7.32 15.85
C LEU A 67 12.31 7.81 15.68
N PRO A 68 13.10 7.92 16.74
CA PRO A 68 14.50 8.35 16.66
C PRO A 68 15.34 7.43 15.75
N GLY A 69 16.09 8.02 14.83
CA GLY A 69 17.00 7.29 13.95
C GLY A 69 16.31 6.47 12.85
N THR A 70 14.98 6.59 12.72
CA THR A 70 14.20 5.86 11.71
C THR A 70 13.89 6.75 10.52
N THR A 71 13.96 6.18 9.32
CA THR A 71 13.62 6.85 8.05
C THR A 71 12.72 5.95 7.21
N ALA A 72 11.92 6.53 6.32
CA ALA A 72 11.15 5.77 5.36
C ALA A 72 11.36 6.29 3.94
N THR A 73 11.44 5.37 2.99
CA THR A 73 11.34 5.65 1.56
C THR A 73 10.05 5.04 1.05
N VAL A 74 9.10 5.89 0.64
CA VAL A 74 7.80 5.44 0.13
C VAL A 74 7.67 5.79 -1.34
N THR A 75 7.54 4.76 -2.17
CA THR A 75 7.37 4.87 -3.62
C THR A 75 5.92 4.57 -3.99
N THR A 76 5.34 5.41 -4.83
CA THR A 76 3.94 5.32 -5.30
C THR A 76 3.88 4.77 -6.71
N GLU A 77 2.67 4.46 -7.19
CA GLU A 77 2.41 4.13 -8.60
C GLU A 77 2.85 5.26 -9.55
N PRO A 78 3.41 4.93 -10.71
CA PRO A 78 3.77 3.60 -11.23
C PRO A 78 5.18 3.14 -10.84
N ASP A 79 5.94 3.95 -10.09
CA ASP A 79 7.35 3.70 -9.78
C ASP A 79 7.56 2.51 -8.82
N CYS A 80 6.52 2.15 -8.05
CA CYS A 80 6.52 0.96 -7.18
C CYS A 80 6.20 -0.35 -7.93
N TRP A 81 5.82 -0.32 -9.20
CA TRP A 81 5.45 -1.52 -9.96
C TRP A 81 6.65 -2.42 -10.23
N ARG A 82 6.41 -3.72 -10.34
CA ARG A 82 7.43 -4.75 -10.57
C ARG A 82 7.10 -5.55 -11.82
N SER A 83 7.91 -5.40 -12.85
CA SER A 83 7.78 -6.17 -14.09
C SER A 83 8.70 -7.38 -14.07
N HIS A 84 8.17 -8.55 -14.41
CA HIS A 84 8.91 -9.81 -14.45
C HIS A 84 8.37 -10.73 -15.54
N LEU A 85 9.10 -11.82 -15.79
CA LEU A 85 8.62 -12.89 -16.66
C LEU A 85 7.92 -13.96 -15.82
N GLY A 86 6.74 -14.37 -16.27
CA GLY A 86 6.06 -15.53 -15.71
C GLY A 86 6.69 -16.84 -16.17
N THR A 87 6.25 -17.95 -15.61
CA THR A 87 6.78 -19.31 -15.88
C THR A 87 6.66 -19.74 -17.36
N ALA A 88 5.72 -19.18 -18.09
CA ALA A 88 5.54 -19.40 -19.54
C ALA A 88 6.21 -18.31 -20.40
N GLY A 89 7.08 -17.47 -19.84
CA GLY A 89 7.80 -16.38 -20.54
C GLY A 89 6.95 -15.14 -20.84
N GLN A 90 5.71 -15.07 -20.35
CA GLN A 90 4.85 -13.90 -20.52
C GLN A 90 5.31 -12.74 -19.61
N HIS A 91 5.21 -11.51 -20.12
CA HIS A 91 5.45 -10.33 -19.30
C HIS A 91 4.30 -10.12 -18.30
N LEU A 92 4.64 -10.08 -17.04
CA LEU A 92 3.73 -9.80 -15.92
C LEU A 92 4.16 -8.53 -15.21
N THR A 93 3.18 -7.82 -14.65
CA THR A 93 3.44 -6.63 -13.82
C THR A 93 2.64 -6.75 -12.53
N LEU A 94 3.35 -6.82 -11.42
CA LEU A 94 2.79 -6.63 -10.09
C LEU A 94 2.62 -5.14 -9.84
N ARG A 95 1.50 -4.73 -9.27
CA ARG A 95 1.13 -3.30 -9.15
C ARG A 95 0.67 -2.97 -7.73
N PRO A 96 1.58 -2.97 -6.75
CA PRO A 96 1.23 -2.45 -5.43
C PRO A 96 0.83 -0.97 -5.50
N ASP A 97 -0.05 -0.53 -4.62
CA ASP A 97 -0.39 0.89 -4.48
C ASP A 97 0.80 1.70 -3.95
N LEU A 98 1.57 1.10 -3.01
CA LEU A 98 2.80 1.67 -2.47
C LEU A 98 3.86 0.58 -2.28
N HIS A 99 5.12 1.00 -2.34
CA HIS A 99 6.25 0.25 -1.79
C HIS A 99 6.94 1.10 -0.75
N ALA A 100 7.07 0.59 0.47
CA ALA A 100 7.71 1.28 1.57
C ALA A 100 8.92 0.50 2.06
N VAL A 101 10.01 1.22 2.34
CA VAL A 101 11.19 0.70 3.03
C VAL A 101 11.39 1.55 4.26
N VAL A 102 11.28 0.94 5.42
CA VAL A 102 11.48 1.57 6.73
C VAL A 102 12.84 1.13 7.26
N THR A 103 13.73 2.07 7.49
CA THR A 103 15.07 1.81 8.00
C THR A 103 15.17 2.33 9.43
N SER A 104 15.40 1.43 10.36
CA SER A 104 15.60 1.68 11.79
C SER A 104 17.02 1.29 12.20
N PRO A 105 17.51 1.70 13.38
CA PRO A 105 18.81 1.27 13.87
C PRO A 105 18.91 -0.26 13.95
N GLY A 106 19.71 -0.85 13.08
CA GLY A 106 20.01 -2.30 13.07
C GLY A 106 19.12 -3.17 12.17
N HIS A 107 18.03 -2.65 11.62
CA HIS A 107 17.17 -3.42 10.70
C HIS A 107 16.50 -2.56 9.64
N GLN A 108 15.95 -3.23 8.63
CA GLN A 108 15.24 -2.61 7.53
C GLN A 108 14.02 -3.46 7.15
N ASP A 109 12.84 -2.87 7.21
CA ASP A 109 11.59 -3.51 6.84
C ASP A 109 11.14 -3.08 5.45
N HIS A 110 10.68 -4.04 4.67
CA HIS A 110 10.20 -3.81 3.31
C HIS A 110 8.74 -4.21 3.20
N TYR A 111 7.92 -3.33 2.63
CA TYR A 111 6.48 -3.54 2.49
C TYR A 111 5.99 -3.25 1.07
N PHE A 112 5.25 -4.19 0.47
CA PHE A 112 4.28 -3.88 -0.56
C PHE A 112 2.95 -3.58 0.10
N ILE A 113 2.26 -2.54 -0.33
CA ILE A 113 1.02 -2.10 0.31
C ILE A 113 -0.10 -2.05 -0.71
N GLU A 114 -1.21 -2.72 -0.38
CA GLU A 114 -2.46 -2.74 -1.11
C GLU A 114 -3.55 -2.09 -0.23
N VAL A 115 -4.23 -1.08 -0.74
CA VAL A 115 -5.25 -0.34 0.00
C VAL A 115 -6.64 -0.82 -0.42
N ASP A 116 -7.22 -1.75 0.35
CA ASP A 116 -8.57 -2.25 0.13
C ASP A 116 -9.61 -1.31 0.74
N ARG A 117 -10.57 -0.88 -0.05
CA ARG A 117 -11.67 -0.02 0.37
C ARG A 117 -12.98 -0.77 0.65
N ASP A 118 -12.92 -2.08 0.87
CA ASP A 118 -14.10 -2.94 1.01
C ASP A 118 -14.99 -2.96 -0.25
N THR A 119 -14.39 -2.64 -1.41
CA THR A 119 -15.07 -2.64 -2.71
C THR A 119 -14.69 -3.84 -3.57
N GLU A 120 -13.61 -4.54 -3.21
CA GLU A 120 -13.14 -5.69 -3.96
C GLU A 120 -13.77 -6.98 -3.47
N ASN A 121 -14.07 -7.88 -4.44
CA ASN A 121 -14.46 -9.24 -4.10
C ASN A 121 -13.27 -9.96 -3.45
N PRO A 122 -13.44 -10.65 -2.29
CA PRO A 122 -12.38 -11.41 -1.64
C PRO A 122 -11.63 -12.37 -2.57
N ALA A 123 -12.31 -13.00 -3.52
CA ALA A 123 -11.66 -13.88 -4.51
C ALA A 123 -10.63 -13.14 -5.37
N ARG A 124 -10.83 -11.85 -5.60
CA ARG A 124 -9.89 -10.99 -6.34
C ARG A 124 -8.65 -10.69 -5.51
N VAL A 125 -8.83 -10.44 -4.21
CA VAL A 125 -7.73 -10.30 -3.25
C VAL A 125 -6.87 -11.56 -3.26
N ILE A 126 -7.46 -12.75 -3.16
CA ILE A 126 -6.73 -14.03 -3.21
C ILE A 126 -5.98 -14.19 -4.54
N THR A 127 -6.61 -13.84 -5.66
CA THR A 127 -5.93 -13.87 -6.97
C THR A 127 -4.69 -12.96 -6.98
N THR A 128 -4.77 -11.79 -6.36
CA THR A 128 -3.64 -10.88 -6.23
C THR A 128 -2.56 -11.45 -5.31
N CYS A 129 -2.94 -12.08 -4.19
CA CYS A 129 -1.99 -12.78 -3.32
C CYS A 129 -1.22 -13.89 -4.05
N HIS A 130 -1.88 -14.66 -4.91
CA HIS A 130 -1.19 -15.65 -5.76
C HIS A 130 -0.18 -15.00 -6.72
N ARG A 131 -0.46 -13.79 -7.23
CA ARG A 131 0.51 -13.05 -8.07
C ARG A 131 1.73 -12.62 -7.26
N TYR A 132 1.54 -12.15 -6.02
CA TYR A 132 2.64 -11.83 -5.11
C TYR A 132 3.49 -13.08 -4.82
N GLN A 133 2.85 -14.20 -4.50
CA GLN A 133 3.56 -15.45 -4.25
C GLN A 133 4.31 -15.96 -5.49
N ALA A 134 3.72 -15.84 -6.67
CA ALA A 134 4.41 -16.18 -7.92
C ALA A 134 5.63 -15.28 -8.16
N TYR A 135 5.53 -14.00 -7.82
CA TYR A 135 6.65 -13.07 -7.89
C TYR A 135 7.72 -13.38 -6.83
N TYR A 136 7.32 -13.70 -5.60
CA TYR A 136 8.23 -14.20 -4.56
C TYR A 136 9.07 -15.37 -5.05
N ALA A 137 8.44 -16.33 -5.72
CA ALA A 137 9.12 -17.52 -6.24
C ALA A 137 10.15 -17.21 -7.34
N THR A 138 10.14 -16.02 -7.95
CA THR A 138 11.18 -15.61 -8.92
C THR A 138 12.52 -15.27 -8.26
N GLY A 139 12.53 -14.95 -6.97
CA GLY A 139 13.73 -14.54 -6.24
C GLY A 139 14.27 -13.15 -6.59
N ILE A 140 13.59 -12.38 -7.44
CA ILE A 140 14.10 -11.09 -7.96
C ILE A 140 14.30 -10.07 -6.84
N GLU A 141 13.33 -9.90 -5.94
CA GLU A 141 13.45 -8.95 -4.81
C GLU A 141 14.55 -9.39 -3.84
N GLN A 142 14.62 -10.69 -3.54
CA GLN A 142 15.63 -11.24 -2.64
C GLN A 142 17.05 -11.05 -3.20
N GLN A 143 17.23 -11.19 -4.52
CA GLN A 143 18.52 -10.94 -5.17
C GLN A 143 18.90 -9.45 -5.19
N ALA A 144 17.90 -8.56 -5.32
CA ALA A 144 18.14 -7.12 -5.40
C ALA A 144 18.29 -6.45 -4.03
N GLY A 145 17.48 -6.84 -3.05
CA GLY A 145 17.36 -6.21 -1.73
C GLY A 145 17.59 -7.13 -0.53
N GLY A 146 17.94 -8.40 -0.74
CA GLY A 146 18.18 -9.40 0.33
C GLY A 146 16.91 -10.03 0.89
N VAL A 147 15.77 -9.35 0.79
CA VAL A 147 14.48 -9.79 1.36
C VAL A 147 13.35 -9.62 0.35
N PHE A 148 12.24 -10.30 0.58
CA PHE A 148 11.01 -10.04 -0.12
C PHE A 148 10.09 -9.17 0.75
N PRO A 149 9.52 -8.08 0.23
CA PRO A 149 8.63 -7.21 1.01
C PRO A 149 7.38 -7.95 1.50
N VAL A 150 7.05 -7.80 2.77
CA VAL A 150 5.76 -8.27 3.30
C VAL A 150 4.63 -7.49 2.63
N THR A 151 3.60 -8.18 2.17
CA THR A 151 2.44 -7.54 1.53
C THR A 151 1.40 -7.18 2.58
N LEU A 152 1.23 -5.89 2.84
CA LEU A 152 0.23 -5.35 3.76
C LEU A 152 -1.06 -5.02 3.02
N TRP A 153 -2.15 -5.67 3.37
CA TRP A 153 -3.50 -5.30 2.96
C TRP A 153 -4.11 -4.34 3.98
N ILE A 154 -4.23 -3.06 3.60
CA ILE A 154 -4.76 -2.01 4.47
C ILE A 154 -6.24 -1.86 4.25
N VAL A 155 -7.04 -2.17 5.26
CA VAL A 155 -8.50 -1.96 5.24
C VAL A 155 -8.88 -0.72 6.04
N PRO A 156 -10.00 -0.04 5.74
CA PRO A 156 -10.46 1.10 6.51
C PRO A 156 -10.67 0.74 7.98
N HIS A 157 -10.34 1.66 8.89
CA HIS A 157 -10.36 1.45 10.34
C HIS A 157 -11.73 1.06 10.90
N ASP A 158 -12.83 1.50 10.27
CA ASP A 158 -14.21 1.20 10.64
C ASP A 158 -14.70 -0.17 10.10
N ARG A 159 -13.89 -0.86 9.31
CA ARG A 159 -14.22 -2.11 8.60
C ARG A 159 -13.58 -3.35 9.22
N ARG A 160 -13.65 -3.50 10.54
CA ARG A 160 -13.11 -4.69 11.24
C ARG A 160 -13.71 -6.02 10.74
N GLN A 161 -14.94 -6.02 10.26
CA GLN A 161 -15.54 -7.21 9.64
C GLN A 161 -14.81 -7.58 8.35
N ARG A 162 -14.44 -6.60 7.53
CA ARG A 162 -13.66 -6.80 6.31
C ARG A 162 -12.28 -7.38 6.62
N GLN A 163 -11.59 -6.82 7.61
CA GLN A 163 -10.31 -7.36 8.07
C GLN A 163 -10.41 -8.84 8.42
N ARG A 164 -11.35 -9.21 9.30
CA ARG A 164 -11.56 -10.62 9.70
C ARG A 164 -11.94 -11.51 8.52
N GLN A 165 -12.72 -11.00 7.59
CA GLN A 165 -13.10 -11.72 6.38
C GLN A 165 -11.86 -12.05 5.54
N LEU A 166 -11.02 -11.05 5.23
CA LEU A 166 -9.80 -11.26 4.44
C LEU A 166 -8.81 -12.18 5.16
N GLN A 167 -8.62 -12.01 6.47
CA GLN A 167 -7.78 -12.91 7.27
C GLN A 167 -8.23 -14.37 7.17
N ARG A 168 -9.54 -14.64 7.27
CA ARG A 168 -10.08 -16.00 7.10
C ARG A 168 -9.85 -16.52 5.69
N TYR A 169 -10.15 -15.71 4.66
CA TYR A 169 -9.94 -16.12 3.28
C TYR A 169 -8.48 -16.45 2.98
N LEU A 170 -7.52 -15.72 3.54
CA LEU A 170 -6.08 -16.04 3.42
C LEU A 170 -5.74 -17.32 4.16
N ALA A 171 -6.21 -17.49 5.39
CA ALA A 171 -5.97 -18.69 6.20
C ALA A 171 -6.56 -19.96 5.56
N ASP A 172 -7.67 -19.82 4.82
CA ASP A 172 -8.32 -20.93 4.10
C ASP A 172 -7.59 -21.31 2.78
N GLN A 173 -6.46 -20.66 2.45
CA GLN A 173 -5.68 -20.94 1.25
C GLN A 173 -4.37 -21.67 1.58
N PRO A 174 -4.34 -23.01 1.63
CA PRO A 174 -3.14 -23.77 2.01
C PRO A 174 -1.99 -23.62 1.00
N SER A 175 -2.27 -23.11 -0.20
CA SER A 175 -1.29 -22.85 -1.24
C SER A 175 -0.56 -21.52 -1.08
N LEU A 176 -1.03 -20.62 -0.21
CA LEU A 176 -0.38 -19.35 0.06
C LEU A 176 0.56 -19.48 1.26
N ASN A 177 1.75 -18.90 1.12
CA ASN A 177 2.66 -18.74 2.26
C ASN A 177 2.11 -17.64 3.19
N PRO A 178 1.71 -17.96 4.42
CA PRO A 178 1.10 -16.99 5.34
C PRO A 178 2.06 -15.85 5.74
N HIS A 179 3.38 -16.09 5.72
CA HIS A 179 4.39 -15.08 6.08
C HIS A 179 4.51 -13.94 5.05
N LEU A 180 3.96 -14.10 3.85
CA LEU A 180 4.00 -13.05 2.84
C LEU A 180 2.90 -12.00 2.99
N PHE A 181 1.86 -12.26 3.81
CA PHE A 181 0.64 -11.45 3.80
C PHE A 181 0.19 -11.08 5.20
N THR A 182 -0.07 -9.80 5.41
CA THR A 182 -0.67 -9.28 6.64
C THR A 182 -1.87 -8.41 6.29
N VAL A 183 -3.03 -8.67 6.91
CA VAL A 183 -4.22 -7.83 6.77
C VAL A 183 -4.35 -6.96 8.02
N THR A 184 -4.27 -5.67 7.83
CA THR A 184 -4.28 -4.69 8.91
C THR A 184 -5.22 -3.52 8.62
N THR A 185 -5.42 -2.66 9.59
CA THR A 185 -6.17 -1.40 9.42
C THR A 185 -5.22 -0.22 9.35
N GLN A 186 -5.68 0.91 8.81
CA GLN A 186 -4.91 2.16 8.87
C GLN A 186 -4.47 2.51 10.30
N GLN A 187 -5.31 2.23 11.29
CA GLN A 187 -4.99 2.51 12.70
C GLN A 187 -3.87 1.62 13.23
N GLN A 188 -3.84 0.35 12.84
CA GLN A 188 -2.81 -0.61 13.26
C GLN A 188 -1.51 -0.47 12.44
N LEU A 189 -1.54 0.21 11.30
CA LEU A 189 -0.37 0.40 10.46
C LEU A 189 0.77 1.11 11.22
N ALA A 190 0.45 2.09 12.05
CA ALA A 190 1.44 2.80 12.86
C ALA A 190 2.14 1.87 13.86
N GLU A 191 1.46 0.84 14.38
CA GLU A 191 2.03 -0.19 15.26
C GLU A 191 2.99 -1.08 14.46
N ILE A 192 2.59 -1.55 13.27
CA ILE A 192 3.44 -2.35 12.39
C ILE A 192 4.71 -1.58 11.98
N ILE A 193 4.60 -0.29 11.67
CA ILE A 193 5.76 0.53 11.30
C ILE A 193 6.69 0.76 12.50
N ARG A 194 6.17 0.75 13.72
CA ARG A 194 6.94 0.97 14.95
C ARG A 194 7.61 -0.31 15.45
N ASP A 195 6.89 -1.42 15.40
CA ASP A 195 7.23 -2.66 16.08
C ASP A 195 7.66 -3.78 15.11
N GLY A 196 7.60 -3.53 13.80
CA GLY A 196 7.80 -4.54 12.75
C GLY A 196 6.53 -5.30 12.40
N SER A 197 6.58 -6.09 11.32
CA SER A 197 5.45 -6.94 10.92
C SER A 197 5.43 -8.22 11.76
N PRO A 198 4.26 -8.65 12.29
CA PRO A 198 4.15 -9.92 13.01
C PRO A 198 4.65 -11.15 12.23
N ALA A 199 4.71 -11.05 10.89
CA ALA A 199 5.25 -12.09 10.04
C ALA A 199 6.78 -12.19 10.09
N THR A 200 7.47 -11.13 10.53
CA THR A 200 8.94 -11.09 10.60
C THR A 200 9.46 -11.78 11.88
N ASP A 201 8.77 -11.60 13.01
CA ASP A 201 9.16 -12.18 14.30
C ASP A 201 9.15 -13.72 14.29
N GLN A 202 8.22 -14.34 13.54
CA GLN A 202 8.12 -15.80 13.46
C GLN A 202 9.23 -16.46 12.63
N ALA A 203 9.82 -15.73 11.67
CA ALA A 203 10.91 -16.25 10.86
C ALA A 203 12.25 -16.27 11.61
N GLU A 204 12.44 -15.40 12.60
CA GLU A 204 13.64 -15.36 13.45
C GLU A 204 13.59 -16.44 14.56
N GLU A 205 12.40 -16.77 15.08
CA GLU A 205 12.24 -17.84 16.07
C GLU A 205 12.44 -19.26 15.47
N GLU A 206 12.11 -19.48 14.18
CA GLU A 206 12.33 -20.78 13.51
C GLU A 206 13.80 -21.01 13.10
N LEU A 207 14.66 -19.98 13.11
CA LEU A 207 16.07 -20.06 12.75
C LEU A 207 17.03 -20.07 13.98
N SER A 208 16.48 -19.99 15.19
CA SER A 208 17.24 -20.04 16.46
C SER A 208 17.05 -21.37 17.17
#